data_d09945449030e28d9ffe5490a423375f
#
_entry.id   d09945449030e28d9ffe5490a423375f
#
_cell.length_a   1.000
_cell.length_b   1.000
_cell.length_c   1.000
_cell.angle_alpha   90.00
_cell.angle_beta   90.00
_cell.angle_gamma   90.00
#
_symmetry.space_group_name_H-M   'P 1'
#
loop_
_entity.id
_entity.type
_entity.pdbx_description
1 polymer ?
#
loop_
_entity_poly.entity_id
_entity_poly.type
_entity_poly.pdbx_seq_one_letter_code
_entity_poly.pdbx_strand_id
1 'polypeptide(L)'
;MRNNHIVIMAGGVGSRFWPLSTPEYPKQFIDILGCGRTLIQLTVDRFKGICPMSNFWVVTNAAYVDIVKRQLPDIPAEHILAEPAARNTAPCIAWACWSIKKEDANANVVVTPADAVVMNPEEFRRVIGNALAFTDNNNAIVTIGIKPSRPETGYGYVETSLTPNPSPKGEGNEILAVSSFKEKPDHETAEKYLKAGNYLWNAGIFVWNIDTITNCITKYKPLIAEQMDKIVNDLPSDSTCYTLNSKLEEVFPQCEKISIDFAVMEPASKDAIVYTHPADFGWSDLGNWASLHDKLSKDADNNGAVGNVKLFECNNCVVHAEDAKKVVLQGLDGYIVSEKNGQILVCKRSEEQRIREFSAE
;
A
#
# COMPACT_ATOMS: atom_id res chain seq x y z
N MET A 1 22.75 -15.05 1.03
CA MET A 1 21.55 -14.26 1.34
C MET A 1 21.52 -13.03 0.44
N ARG A 2 20.37 -12.71 -0.11
CA ARG A 2 20.13 -11.48 -0.88
C ARG A 2 20.00 -10.30 0.06
N ASN A 3 20.29 -9.10 -0.43
CA ASN A 3 20.03 -7.88 0.33
C ASN A 3 18.55 -7.51 0.24
N ASN A 4 17.94 -7.19 1.37
CA ASN A 4 16.53 -6.79 1.39
C ASN A 4 16.39 -5.31 1.05
N HIS A 5 15.45 -5.00 0.16
CA HIS A 5 15.04 -3.66 -0.21
C HIS A 5 13.54 -3.48 -0.01
N ILE A 6 13.12 -2.30 0.40
CA ILE A 6 11.71 -1.95 0.62
C ILE A 6 11.32 -0.85 -0.38
N VAL A 7 10.29 -1.10 -1.17
CA VAL A 7 9.70 -0.13 -2.10
C VAL A 7 8.34 0.31 -1.56
N ILE A 8 8.20 1.59 -1.29
CA ILE A 8 6.97 2.20 -0.79
C ILE A 8 6.29 2.96 -1.93
N MET A 9 5.10 2.52 -2.32
CA MET A 9 4.28 3.20 -3.33
C MET A 9 3.44 4.30 -2.69
N ALA A 10 3.72 5.57 -3.00
CA ALA A 10 3.13 6.75 -2.37
C ALA A 10 2.44 7.69 -3.38
N GLY A 11 1.73 7.12 -4.38
CA GLY A 11 1.12 7.87 -5.49
C GLY A 11 -0.37 8.19 -5.37
N GLY A 12 -1.09 7.63 -4.38
CA GLY A 12 -2.54 7.81 -4.22
C GLY A 12 -2.91 9.18 -3.61
N VAL A 13 -4.09 9.73 -3.92
CA VAL A 13 -4.61 10.98 -3.33
C VAL A 13 -5.45 10.74 -2.08
N GLY A 14 -6.25 9.66 -2.03
CA GLY A 14 -7.09 9.34 -0.86
C GLY A 14 -8.29 10.30 -0.67
N SER A 15 -8.92 10.76 -1.74
CA SER A 15 -9.97 11.80 -1.79
C SER A 15 -11.21 11.56 -0.92
N ARG A 16 -11.41 10.35 -0.39
CA ARG A 16 -12.54 10.02 0.51
C ARG A 16 -12.40 10.63 1.91
N PHE A 17 -11.19 11.08 2.28
CA PHE A 17 -10.92 11.69 3.58
C PHE A 17 -10.92 13.23 3.54
N TRP A 18 -11.55 13.84 2.52
CA TRP A 18 -11.73 15.29 2.53
C TRP A 18 -12.48 15.72 3.82
N PRO A 19 -12.10 16.85 4.45
CA PRO A 19 -11.07 17.83 4.10
C PRO A 19 -9.65 17.47 4.56
N LEU A 20 -9.43 16.33 5.24
CA LEU A 20 -8.11 15.94 5.72
C LEU A 20 -7.14 15.70 4.56
N SER A 21 -7.61 14.98 3.53
CA SER A 21 -6.83 14.63 2.35
C SER A 21 -7.28 15.45 1.14
N THR A 22 -6.33 16.12 0.51
CA THR A 22 -6.51 16.90 -0.72
C THR A 22 -5.51 16.45 -1.79
N PRO A 23 -5.67 16.86 -3.06
CA PRO A 23 -4.65 16.59 -4.09
C PRO A 23 -3.27 17.14 -3.73
N GLU A 24 -3.18 18.25 -2.99
CA GLU A 24 -1.91 18.86 -2.57
C GLU A 24 -1.31 18.18 -1.34
N TYR A 25 -2.14 17.53 -0.52
CA TYR A 25 -1.71 16.85 0.70
C TYR A 25 -2.44 15.51 0.88
N PRO A 26 -2.00 14.47 0.18
CA PRO A 26 -2.61 13.14 0.19
C PRO A 26 -2.60 12.42 1.53
N LYS A 27 -3.51 11.45 1.68
CA LYS A 27 -3.76 10.65 2.88
C LYS A 27 -2.49 10.08 3.53
N GLN A 28 -1.55 9.56 2.73
CA GLN A 28 -0.33 8.93 3.22
C GLN A 28 0.59 9.88 4.01
N PHE A 29 0.45 11.18 3.83
CA PHE A 29 1.25 12.19 4.50
C PHE A 29 0.59 12.77 5.76
N ILE A 30 -0.58 12.25 6.17
CA ILE A 30 -1.39 12.72 7.28
C ILE A 30 -1.23 11.79 8.48
N ASP A 31 -1.19 12.35 9.70
CA ASP A 31 -1.40 11.61 10.94
C ASP A 31 -2.90 11.35 11.15
N ILE A 32 -3.46 10.46 10.38
CA ILE A 32 -4.90 10.19 10.39
C ILE A 32 -5.36 9.45 11.65
N LEU A 33 -4.43 8.81 12.36
CA LEU A 33 -4.70 8.10 13.61
C LEU A 33 -4.51 8.98 14.87
N GLY A 34 -3.92 10.17 14.73
CA GLY A 34 -3.62 11.06 15.86
C GLY A 34 -2.54 10.50 16.79
N CYS A 35 -1.58 9.75 16.27
CA CYS A 35 -0.53 9.09 17.05
C CYS A 35 0.84 9.78 16.96
N GLY A 36 0.92 10.96 16.33
CA GLY A 36 2.16 11.71 16.11
C GLY A 36 2.99 11.21 14.91
N ARG A 37 2.44 10.31 14.08
CA ARG A 37 3.11 9.72 12.92
C ARG A 37 2.18 9.66 11.72
N THR A 38 2.64 10.11 10.57
CA THR A 38 1.90 9.99 9.29
C THR A 38 1.88 8.55 8.79
N LEU A 39 0.95 8.20 7.90
CA LEU A 39 0.85 6.81 7.40
C LEU A 39 2.13 6.33 6.70
N ILE A 40 2.80 7.21 5.93
CA ILE A 40 4.07 6.84 5.29
C ILE A 40 5.19 6.62 6.32
N GLN A 41 5.21 7.39 7.41
CA GLN A 41 6.15 7.18 8.52
C GLN A 41 5.86 5.87 9.25
N LEU A 42 4.58 5.58 9.56
CA LEU A 42 4.18 4.29 10.13
C LEU A 42 4.54 3.12 9.19
N THR A 43 4.48 3.35 7.88
CA THR A 43 4.90 2.35 6.90
C THR A 43 6.39 2.05 6.99
N VAL A 44 7.25 3.06 7.13
CA VAL A 44 8.69 2.85 7.36
C VAL A 44 8.95 2.18 8.72
N ASP A 45 8.30 2.67 9.79
CA ASP A 45 8.52 2.17 11.16
C ASP A 45 8.22 0.67 11.29
N ARG A 46 7.21 0.13 10.60
CA ARG A 46 6.86 -1.30 10.66
C ARG A 46 7.92 -2.22 10.04
N PHE A 47 8.78 -1.70 9.14
CA PHE A 47 9.89 -2.44 8.55
C PHE A 47 11.20 -2.31 9.33
N LYS A 48 11.22 -1.63 10.47
CA LYS A 48 12.42 -1.45 11.27
C LYS A 48 13.08 -2.78 11.61
N GLY A 49 14.37 -2.92 11.28
CA GLY A 49 15.16 -4.13 11.49
C GLY A 49 15.10 -5.14 10.33
N ILE A 50 14.33 -4.92 9.27
CA ILE A 50 14.30 -5.76 8.05
C ILE A 50 15.49 -5.43 7.14
N CYS A 51 15.79 -4.14 6.94
CA CYS A 51 16.94 -3.66 6.19
C CYS A 51 17.37 -2.27 6.69
N PRO A 52 18.58 -1.77 6.32
CA PRO A 52 19.00 -0.42 6.63
C PRO A 52 18.17 0.61 5.82
N MET A 53 18.12 1.87 6.31
CA MET A 53 17.39 2.95 5.65
C MET A 53 17.91 3.26 4.24
N SER A 54 19.17 2.97 3.96
CA SER A 54 19.77 3.06 2.62
C SER A 54 19.12 2.13 1.59
N ASN A 55 18.37 1.13 2.02
CA ASN A 55 17.68 0.18 1.13
C ASN A 55 16.18 0.45 1.01
N PHE A 56 15.72 1.60 1.53
CA PHE A 56 14.33 2.04 1.31
C PHE A 56 14.24 2.90 0.06
N TRP A 57 13.17 2.66 -0.70
CA TRP A 57 12.82 3.36 -1.93
C TRP A 57 11.40 3.88 -1.81
N VAL A 58 11.15 5.09 -2.28
CA VAL A 58 9.81 5.66 -2.34
C VAL A 58 9.49 6.05 -3.77
N VAL A 59 8.43 5.49 -4.33
CA VAL A 59 7.92 5.93 -5.65
C VAL A 59 6.70 6.81 -5.41
N THR A 60 6.75 8.04 -5.90
CA THR A 60 5.72 9.04 -5.65
C THR A 60 5.54 9.97 -6.85
N ASN A 61 4.46 10.75 -6.86
CA ASN A 61 4.31 11.83 -7.85
C ASN A 61 5.36 12.92 -7.62
N ALA A 62 5.85 13.55 -8.70
CA ALA A 62 6.83 14.64 -8.63
C ALA A 62 6.41 15.77 -7.67
N ALA A 63 5.09 16.07 -7.58
CA ALA A 63 4.56 17.09 -6.67
C ALA A 63 4.75 16.77 -5.17
N TYR A 64 5.00 15.50 -4.79
CA TYR A 64 5.09 15.09 -3.39
C TYR A 64 6.51 14.83 -2.89
N VAL A 65 7.51 14.96 -3.75
CA VAL A 65 8.92 14.69 -3.41
C VAL A 65 9.38 15.46 -2.18
N ASP A 66 9.06 16.76 -2.09
CA ASP A 66 9.46 17.60 -0.95
C ASP A 66 8.78 17.18 0.36
N ILE A 67 7.53 16.68 0.29
CA ILE A 67 6.83 16.16 1.45
C ILE A 67 7.50 14.87 1.92
N VAL A 68 7.84 13.96 0.99
CA VAL A 68 8.56 12.73 1.30
C VAL A 68 9.90 13.01 1.95
N LYS A 69 10.71 13.90 1.38
CA LYS A 69 12.01 14.32 1.96
C LYS A 69 11.88 14.87 3.38
N ARG A 70 10.85 15.66 3.64
CA ARG A 70 10.61 16.22 4.98
C ARG A 70 10.17 15.16 5.99
N GLN A 71 9.32 14.20 5.57
CA GLN A 71 8.77 13.18 6.47
C GLN A 71 9.70 11.97 6.65
N LEU A 72 10.56 11.68 5.69
CA LEU A 72 11.47 10.54 5.66
C LEU A 72 12.92 11.01 5.35
N PRO A 73 13.52 11.85 6.20
CA PRO A 73 14.82 12.47 5.93
C PRO A 73 15.99 11.47 5.88
N ASP A 74 15.81 10.27 6.43
CA ASP A 74 16.85 9.24 6.49
C ASP A 74 16.89 8.35 5.23
N ILE A 75 15.94 8.51 4.31
CA ILE A 75 15.96 7.81 3.00
C ILE A 75 16.85 8.60 2.05
N PRO A 76 17.79 7.96 1.33
CA PRO A 76 18.61 8.64 0.32
C PRO A 76 17.75 9.37 -0.70
N ALA A 77 18.14 10.59 -1.05
CA ALA A 77 17.36 11.43 -1.96
C ALA A 77 17.21 10.81 -3.36
N GLU A 78 18.21 10.06 -3.81
CA GLU A 78 18.24 9.28 -5.04
C GLU A 78 17.26 8.11 -5.05
N HIS A 79 16.84 7.62 -3.87
CA HIS A 79 15.83 6.56 -3.74
C HIS A 79 14.39 7.08 -3.67
N ILE A 80 14.19 8.40 -3.79
CA ILE A 80 12.86 9.00 -3.93
C ILE A 80 12.57 9.18 -5.42
N LEU A 81 11.91 8.22 -6.00
CA LEU A 81 11.59 8.15 -7.42
C LEU A 81 10.34 8.98 -7.74
N ALA A 82 10.51 10.05 -8.52
CA ALA A 82 9.46 11.02 -8.86
C ALA A 82 8.79 10.65 -10.19
N GLU A 83 7.62 10.04 -10.16
CA GLU A 83 6.85 9.73 -11.37
C GLU A 83 6.39 11.01 -12.10
N PRO A 84 6.73 11.18 -13.37
CA PRO A 84 6.28 12.34 -14.15
C PRO A 84 4.81 12.25 -14.58
N ALA A 85 4.22 11.03 -14.54
CA ALA A 85 2.83 10.78 -14.89
C ALA A 85 2.28 9.59 -14.10
N ALA A 86 0.99 9.61 -13.75
CA ALA A 86 0.31 8.51 -13.09
C ALA A 86 0.04 7.35 -14.07
N ARG A 87 0.80 6.25 -13.98
CA ARG A 87 0.70 5.06 -14.84
C ARG A 87 0.25 3.79 -14.12
N ASN A 88 -0.34 3.93 -12.91
CA ASN A 88 -0.73 2.82 -12.05
C ASN A 88 0.48 2.02 -11.54
N THR A 89 0.26 0.90 -10.85
CA THR A 89 1.29 0.26 -10.03
C THR A 89 2.31 -0.58 -10.82
N ALA A 90 2.01 -1.07 -12.02
CA ALA A 90 3.00 -1.88 -12.76
C ALA A 90 4.20 -1.07 -13.24
N PRO A 91 4.06 0.09 -13.92
CA PRO A 91 5.22 0.94 -14.26
C PRO A 91 5.94 1.51 -13.04
N CYS A 92 5.20 1.87 -11.98
CA CYS A 92 5.73 2.31 -10.70
C CYS A 92 6.71 1.27 -10.13
N ILE A 93 6.26 0.02 -9.98
CA ILE A 93 7.07 -1.10 -9.45
C ILE A 93 8.20 -1.46 -10.41
N ALA A 94 7.94 -1.49 -11.72
CA ALA A 94 8.96 -1.76 -12.71
C ALA A 94 10.13 -0.78 -12.59
N TRP A 95 9.85 0.51 -12.54
CA TRP A 95 10.90 1.52 -12.41
C TRP A 95 11.73 1.34 -11.14
N ALA A 96 11.09 1.14 -10.00
CA ALA A 96 11.80 0.85 -8.75
C ALA A 96 12.68 -0.41 -8.86
N CYS A 97 12.14 -1.49 -9.43
CA CYS A 97 12.87 -2.76 -9.55
C CYS A 97 14.06 -2.65 -10.52
N TRP A 98 13.93 -1.93 -11.65
CA TRP A 98 15.06 -1.68 -12.56
C TRP A 98 16.13 -0.81 -11.91
N SER A 99 15.74 0.22 -11.16
CA SER A 99 16.67 1.06 -10.40
C SER A 99 17.42 0.25 -9.35
N ILE A 100 16.71 -0.55 -8.55
CA ILE A 100 17.33 -1.45 -7.55
C ILE A 100 18.28 -2.44 -8.24
N LYS A 101 17.85 -3.07 -9.34
CA LYS A 101 18.68 -4.07 -10.05
C LYS A 101 19.99 -3.49 -10.56
N LYS A 102 20.00 -2.22 -10.95
CA LYS A 102 21.22 -1.50 -11.37
C LYS A 102 22.20 -1.30 -10.21
N GLU A 103 21.71 -1.07 -9.00
CA GLU A 103 22.55 -0.86 -7.80
C GLU A 103 22.90 -2.20 -7.12
N ASP A 104 21.93 -3.09 -7.02
CA ASP A 104 22.06 -4.41 -6.39
C ASP A 104 21.37 -5.49 -7.21
N ALA A 105 22.14 -6.18 -8.03
CA ALA A 105 21.66 -7.29 -8.84
C ALA A 105 21.26 -8.53 -8.01
N ASN A 106 21.58 -8.56 -6.71
CA ASN A 106 21.25 -9.64 -5.78
C ASN A 106 20.17 -9.24 -4.75
N ALA A 107 19.30 -8.30 -5.12
CA ALA A 107 18.26 -7.79 -4.22
C ALA A 107 17.11 -8.78 -4.02
N ASN A 108 16.54 -8.75 -2.79
CA ASN A 108 15.23 -9.29 -2.46
C ASN A 108 14.32 -8.12 -2.07
N VAL A 109 13.14 -7.99 -2.68
CA VAL A 109 12.37 -6.75 -2.65
C VAL A 109 11.00 -6.98 -2.04
N VAL A 110 10.62 -6.11 -1.10
CA VAL A 110 9.24 -5.97 -0.62
C VAL A 110 8.64 -4.71 -1.21
N VAL A 111 7.50 -4.82 -1.86
CA VAL A 111 6.70 -3.68 -2.33
C VAL A 111 5.48 -3.51 -1.44
N THR A 112 5.20 -2.30 -0.99
CA THR A 112 4.09 -2.00 -0.08
C THR A 112 3.43 -0.66 -0.40
N PRO A 113 2.10 -0.50 -0.22
CA PRO A 113 1.48 0.81 -0.25
C PRO A 113 1.87 1.66 0.97
N ALA A 114 1.90 2.98 0.78
CA ALA A 114 2.25 3.96 1.82
C ALA A 114 1.12 4.26 2.80
N ASP A 115 -0.11 3.81 2.54
CA ASP A 115 -1.34 4.34 3.13
C ASP A 115 -2.20 3.31 3.86
N ALA A 116 -1.67 2.09 4.07
CA ALA A 116 -2.30 1.04 4.85
C ALA A 116 -1.84 1.08 6.32
N VAL A 117 -2.74 0.68 7.22
CA VAL A 117 -2.46 0.52 8.65
C VAL A 117 -2.15 -0.92 9.00
N VAL A 118 -1.22 -1.11 9.92
CA VAL A 118 -0.86 -2.38 10.57
C VAL A 118 -0.88 -2.16 12.08
N MET A 119 -1.72 -2.91 12.80
CA MET A 119 -1.88 -2.75 14.25
C MET A 119 -0.87 -3.57 15.06
N ASN A 120 -0.34 -4.64 14.50
CA ASN A 120 0.69 -5.49 15.12
C ASN A 120 1.97 -5.51 14.28
N PRO A 121 2.91 -4.56 14.48
CA PRO A 121 4.15 -4.49 13.70
C PRO A 121 5.11 -5.67 13.95
N GLU A 122 5.03 -6.35 15.09
CA GLU A 122 5.89 -7.51 15.38
C GLU A 122 5.48 -8.70 14.53
N GLU A 123 4.18 -9.01 14.50
CA GLU A 123 3.65 -10.06 13.66
C GLU A 123 3.85 -9.72 12.16
N PHE A 124 3.69 -8.46 11.79
CA PHE A 124 4.01 -8.00 10.44
C PHE A 124 5.46 -8.34 10.05
N ARG A 125 6.43 -8.01 10.92
CA ARG A 125 7.86 -8.31 10.65
C ARG A 125 8.12 -9.80 10.55
N ARG A 126 7.48 -10.64 11.37
CA ARG A 126 7.57 -12.10 11.30
C ARG A 126 7.09 -12.61 9.93
N VAL A 127 5.92 -12.17 9.50
CA VAL A 127 5.32 -12.55 8.21
C VAL A 127 6.20 -12.12 7.03
N ILE A 128 6.67 -10.87 7.02
CA ILE A 128 7.58 -10.36 5.98
C ILE A 128 8.92 -11.11 5.99
N GLY A 129 9.47 -11.39 7.17
CA GLY A 129 10.70 -12.18 7.31
C GLY A 129 10.58 -13.57 6.70
N ASN A 130 9.47 -14.26 6.93
CA ASN A 130 9.17 -15.56 6.33
C ASN A 130 9.05 -15.47 4.81
N ALA A 131 8.35 -14.46 4.29
CA ALA A 131 8.20 -14.24 2.86
C ALA A 131 9.55 -13.94 2.18
N LEU A 132 10.40 -13.11 2.80
CA LEU A 132 11.74 -12.81 2.31
C LEU A 132 12.64 -14.07 2.30
N ALA A 133 12.61 -14.87 3.37
CA ALA A 133 13.37 -16.13 3.42
C ALA A 133 12.92 -17.13 2.34
N PHE A 134 11.63 -17.16 2.03
CA PHE A 134 11.08 -18.01 0.96
C PHE A 134 11.59 -17.55 -0.42
N THR A 135 11.49 -16.25 -0.72
CA THR A 135 11.89 -15.69 -2.03
C THR A 135 13.39 -15.60 -2.24
N ASP A 136 14.20 -15.61 -1.16
CA ASP A 136 15.68 -15.70 -1.23
C ASP A 136 16.14 -16.97 -1.96
N ASN A 137 15.40 -18.07 -1.76
CA ASN A 137 15.77 -19.40 -2.26
C ASN A 137 14.86 -19.89 -3.40
N ASN A 138 13.81 -19.16 -3.77
CA ASN A 138 12.82 -19.57 -4.76
C ASN A 138 12.55 -18.46 -5.78
N ASN A 139 12.39 -18.81 -7.03
CA ASN A 139 11.89 -17.91 -8.07
C ASN A 139 10.37 -17.79 -7.96
N ALA A 140 9.91 -17.11 -6.92
CA ALA A 140 8.52 -17.02 -6.55
C ALA A 140 8.11 -15.57 -6.25
N ILE A 141 6.82 -15.30 -6.38
CA ILE A 141 6.16 -14.08 -5.92
C ILE A 141 5.34 -14.46 -4.70
N VAL A 142 5.55 -13.79 -3.58
CA VAL A 142 4.72 -13.97 -2.37
C VAL A 142 3.89 -12.71 -2.17
N THR A 143 2.56 -12.86 -2.07
CA THR A 143 1.67 -11.79 -1.61
C THR A 143 1.24 -12.07 -0.17
N ILE A 144 0.84 -11.01 0.56
CA ILE A 144 0.31 -11.15 1.92
C ILE A 144 -1.21 -11.24 1.84
N GLY A 145 -1.73 -12.35 2.36
CA GLY A 145 -3.16 -12.67 2.34
C GLY A 145 -3.83 -12.38 3.67
N ILE A 146 -4.90 -11.59 3.66
CA ILE A 146 -5.70 -11.26 4.85
C ILE A 146 -7.02 -12.04 4.81
N LYS A 147 -7.41 -12.65 5.91
CA LYS A 147 -8.68 -13.39 6.00
C LYS A 147 -9.87 -12.43 5.78
N PRO A 148 -10.74 -12.70 4.80
CA PRO A 148 -11.91 -11.89 4.55
C PRO A 148 -12.90 -11.94 5.74
N SER A 149 -13.41 -10.78 6.13
CA SER A 149 -14.46 -10.65 7.15
C SER A 149 -15.81 -10.20 6.58
N ARG A 150 -15.83 -9.75 5.32
CA ARG A 150 -16.99 -9.24 4.58
C ARG A 150 -16.79 -9.41 3.07
N PRO A 151 -17.85 -9.33 2.23
CA PRO A 151 -17.73 -9.41 0.78
C PRO A 151 -17.24 -8.05 0.20
N GLU A 152 -15.95 -7.74 0.37
CA GLU A 152 -15.33 -6.49 -0.09
C GLU A 152 -15.09 -6.52 -1.60
N THR A 153 -15.59 -5.52 -2.32
CA THR A 153 -15.44 -5.42 -3.78
C THR A 153 -14.27 -4.51 -4.22
N GLY A 154 -13.67 -3.81 -3.26
CA GLY A 154 -12.54 -2.91 -3.49
C GLY A 154 -11.17 -3.59 -3.47
N TYR A 155 -11.09 -4.88 -3.09
CA TYR A 155 -9.85 -5.62 -2.93
C TYR A 155 -9.68 -6.72 -3.97
N GLY A 156 -8.42 -7.09 -4.23
CA GLY A 156 -8.08 -8.34 -4.89
C GLY A 156 -8.27 -9.53 -3.95
N TYR A 157 -8.57 -10.67 -4.53
CA TYR A 157 -8.70 -11.96 -3.83
C TYR A 157 -7.71 -12.95 -4.39
N VAL A 158 -7.09 -13.72 -3.50
CA VAL A 158 -6.24 -14.86 -3.86
C VAL A 158 -6.91 -16.14 -3.41
N GLU A 159 -7.06 -17.09 -4.34
CA GLU A 159 -7.55 -18.42 -4.05
C GLU A 159 -6.38 -19.32 -3.67
N THR A 160 -6.47 -19.97 -2.52
CA THR A 160 -5.45 -20.88 -2.03
C THR A 160 -5.86 -22.33 -2.19
N SER A 161 -4.92 -23.23 -2.41
CA SER A 161 -5.16 -24.67 -2.23
C SER A 161 -5.46 -24.91 -0.74
N LEU A 162 -6.54 -25.66 -0.44
CA LEU A 162 -6.91 -26.01 0.93
C LEU A 162 -5.90 -26.94 1.63
N THR A 163 -4.98 -27.51 0.90
CA THR A 163 -3.88 -28.32 1.44
C THR A 163 -2.62 -27.49 1.53
N PRO A 164 -2.00 -27.38 2.73
CA PRO A 164 -0.66 -26.81 2.83
C PRO A 164 0.26 -27.53 1.84
N ASN A 165 0.95 -26.78 0.97
CA ASN A 165 1.94 -27.37 0.09
C ASN A 165 3.07 -27.93 0.98
N PRO A 166 3.35 -29.26 0.96
CA PRO A 166 4.39 -29.78 1.79
C PRO A 166 5.73 -29.15 1.38
N SER A 167 6.32 -28.37 2.29
CA SER A 167 7.70 -27.89 2.12
C SER A 167 8.62 -29.09 1.89
N PRO A 168 9.61 -29.00 1.00
CA PRO A 168 10.61 -30.06 0.85
C PRO A 168 11.45 -30.27 2.11
N LYS A 169 11.34 -29.44 3.14
CA LYS A 169 12.04 -29.53 4.42
C LYS A 169 11.12 -29.11 5.58
N GLY A 170 10.36 -30.02 6.06
CA GLY A 170 10.02 -30.38 7.46
C GLY A 170 9.67 -29.35 8.52
N GLU A 171 9.52 -28.06 8.26
CA GLU A 171 9.00 -27.06 9.18
C GLU A 171 7.79 -26.40 8.54
N GLY A 172 6.67 -26.32 9.27
CA GLY A 172 5.37 -25.92 8.77
C GLY A 172 5.43 -24.63 7.97
N ASN A 173 5.38 -24.75 6.65
CA ASN A 173 5.47 -23.62 5.74
C ASN A 173 4.11 -22.92 5.73
N GLU A 174 4.02 -21.76 6.36
CA GLU A 174 2.81 -20.93 6.39
C GLU A 174 2.48 -20.34 5.00
N ILE A 175 3.36 -20.51 4.00
CA ILE A 175 3.21 -19.96 2.65
C ILE A 175 2.48 -20.96 1.76
N LEU A 176 1.33 -20.53 1.21
CA LEU A 176 0.42 -21.36 0.41
C LEU A 176 0.55 -21.02 -1.07
N ALA A 177 0.44 -22.03 -1.94
CA ALA A 177 0.34 -21.79 -3.38
C ALA A 177 -0.99 -21.10 -3.73
N VAL A 178 -0.95 -20.14 -4.64
CA VAL A 178 -2.12 -19.45 -5.17
C VAL A 178 -2.55 -20.12 -6.47
N SER A 179 -3.78 -20.61 -6.51
CA SER A 179 -4.40 -21.21 -7.69
C SER A 179 -5.02 -20.18 -8.62
N SER A 180 -5.48 -19.05 -8.09
CA SER A 180 -6.11 -18.00 -8.85
C SER A 180 -5.95 -16.65 -8.15
N PHE A 181 -5.69 -15.60 -8.92
CA PHE A 181 -5.70 -14.21 -8.48
C PHE A 181 -6.85 -13.49 -9.18
N LYS A 182 -7.69 -12.77 -8.43
CA LYS A 182 -8.87 -12.05 -8.93
C LYS A 182 -8.92 -10.64 -8.36
N GLU A 183 -8.82 -9.65 -9.22
CA GLU A 183 -8.86 -8.24 -8.84
C GLU A 183 -10.30 -7.74 -8.84
N LYS A 184 -10.74 -7.16 -7.71
CA LYS A 184 -12.00 -6.43 -7.53
C LYS A 184 -13.24 -7.13 -8.12
N PRO A 185 -13.67 -8.26 -7.54
CA PRO A 185 -14.85 -8.97 -8.00
C PRO A 185 -16.13 -8.15 -7.76
N ASP A 186 -17.21 -8.52 -8.44
CA ASP A 186 -18.53 -8.02 -8.07
C ASP A 186 -19.00 -8.58 -6.72
N HIS A 187 -20.06 -7.99 -6.16
CA HIS A 187 -20.54 -8.34 -4.81
C HIS A 187 -20.98 -9.81 -4.70
N GLU A 188 -21.67 -10.35 -5.70
CA GLU A 188 -22.13 -11.73 -5.70
C GLU A 188 -20.93 -12.71 -5.70
N THR A 189 -19.91 -12.39 -6.48
CA THR A 189 -18.65 -13.16 -6.54
C THR A 189 -17.90 -13.08 -5.20
N ALA A 190 -17.81 -11.88 -4.60
CA ALA A 190 -17.17 -11.69 -3.30
C ALA A 190 -17.87 -12.46 -2.18
N GLU A 191 -19.22 -12.53 -2.20
CA GLU A 191 -19.97 -13.39 -1.27
C GLU A 191 -19.67 -14.88 -1.44
N LYS A 192 -19.53 -15.36 -2.69
CA LYS A 192 -19.13 -16.74 -2.98
C LYS A 192 -17.75 -17.03 -2.42
N TYR A 193 -16.79 -16.13 -2.59
CA TYR A 193 -15.44 -16.28 -2.05
C TYR A 193 -15.42 -16.32 -0.52
N LEU A 194 -16.20 -15.47 0.13
CA LEU A 194 -16.32 -15.47 1.57
C LEU A 194 -16.89 -16.81 2.10
N LYS A 195 -17.91 -17.36 1.43
CA LYS A 195 -18.54 -18.64 1.79
C LYS A 195 -17.63 -19.84 1.51
N ALA A 196 -16.80 -19.80 0.47
CA ALA A 196 -15.88 -20.87 0.11
C ALA A 196 -14.75 -21.06 1.15
N GLY A 197 -14.32 -19.99 1.82
CA GLY A 197 -13.38 -20.04 2.93
C GLY A 197 -11.90 -20.27 2.54
N ASN A 198 -11.59 -20.47 1.26
CA ASN A 198 -10.24 -20.66 0.73
C ASN A 198 -9.70 -19.43 -0.01
N TYR A 199 -10.37 -18.28 0.10
CA TYR A 199 -9.95 -17.02 -0.45
C TYR A 199 -9.41 -16.09 0.64
N LEU A 200 -8.35 -15.34 0.30
CA LEU A 200 -7.79 -14.29 1.13
C LEU A 200 -7.82 -12.96 0.36
N TRP A 201 -7.98 -11.83 1.06
CA TRP A 201 -7.76 -10.52 0.47
C TRP A 201 -6.28 -10.31 0.18
N ASN A 202 -5.96 -9.78 -0.98
CA ASN A 202 -4.62 -9.30 -1.27
C ASN A 202 -4.37 -7.97 -0.55
N ALA A 203 -3.39 -7.94 0.36
CA ALA A 203 -3.01 -6.72 1.09
C ALA A 203 -2.28 -5.69 0.22
N GLY A 204 -1.97 -6.02 -1.04
CA GLY A 204 -1.15 -5.17 -1.90
C GLY A 204 0.32 -5.10 -1.49
N ILE A 205 0.77 -6.06 -0.68
CA ILE A 205 2.16 -6.22 -0.26
C ILE A 205 2.72 -7.43 -0.98
N PHE A 206 3.81 -7.22 -1.71
CA PHE A 206 4.43 -8.26 -2.55
C PHE A 206 5.90 -8.43 -2.18
N VAL A 207 6.37 -9.66 -2.21
CA VAL A 207 7.76 -10.04 -1.95
C VAL A 207 8.28 -10.93 -3.07
N TRP A 208 9.45 -10.61 -3.59
CA TRP A 208 10.12 -11.34 -4.66
C TRP A 208 11.62 -11.05 -4.71
N ASN A 209 12.42 -11.92 -5.28
CA ASN A 209 13.76 -11.52 -5.68
C ASN A 209 13.72 -10.72 -7.00
N ILE A 210 14.76 -9.90 -7.20
CA ILE A 210 14.81 -8.92 -8.31
C ILE A 210 14.75 -9.60 -9.68
N ASP A 211 15.32 -10.79 -9.83
CA ASP A 211 15.29 -11.52 -11.09
C ASP A 211 13.91 -12.06 -11.41
N THR A 212 13.19 -12.58 -10.40
CA THR A 212 11.83 -13.08 -10.58
C THR A 212 10.92 -11.98 -11.14
N ILE A 213 10.89 -10.81 -10.51
CA ILE A 213 9.97 -9.74 -10.95
C ILE A 213 10.38 -9.16 -12.30
N THR A 214 11.68 -8.92 -12.54
CA THR A 214 12.13 -8.39 -13.84
C THR A 214 11.85 -9.37 -14.97
N ASN A 215 12.04 -10.67 -14.75
CA ASN A 215 11.69 -11.71 -15.72
C ASN A 215 10.18 -11.79 -15.98
N CYS A 216 9.33 -11.67 -14.93
CA CYS A 216 7.88 -11.64 -15.08
C CYS A 216 7.42 -10.42 -15.90
N ILE A 217 7.92 -9.23 -15.60
CA ILE A 217 7.58 -8.03 -16.36
C ILE A 217 8.04 -8.15 -17.81
N THR A 218 9.25 -8.64 -18.06
CA THR A 218 9.76 -8.90 -19.41
C THR A 218 8.88 -9.89 -20.17
N LYS A 219 8.42 -10.96 -19.49
CA LYS A 219 7.58 -12.00 -20.10
C LYS A 219 6.17 -11.51 -20.41
N TYR A 220 5.51 -10.85 -19.45
CA TYR A 220 4.08 -10.53 -19.56
C TYR A 220 3.81 -9.12 -20.11
N LYS A 221 4.77 -8.20 -19.95
CA LYS A 221 4.68 -6.79 -20.36
C LYS A 221 6.00 -6.31 -20.99
N PRO A 222 6.44 -6.91 -22.12
CA PRO A 222 7.75 -6.63 -22.72
C PRO A 222 7.95 -5.15 -23.05
N LEU A 223 6.91 -4.42 -23.45
CA LEU A 223 7.02 -2.98 -23.73
C LEU A 223 7.35 -2.16 -22.47
N ILE A 224 6.81 -2.54 -21.29
CA ILE A 224 7.19 -1.88 -20.03
C ILE A 224 8.66 -2.17 -19.73
N ALA A 225 9.12 -3.42 -19.89
CA ALA A 225 10.53 -3.78 -19.68
C ALA A 225 11.48 -2.97 -20.59
N GLU A 226 11.18 -2.89 -21.88
CA GLU A 226 11.96 -2.08 -22.84
C GLU A 226 11.99 -0.59 -22.48
N GLN A 227 10.88 -0.06 -21.95
CA GLN A 227 10.80 1.32 -21.50
C GLN A 227 11.65 1.55 -20.25
N MET A 228 11.66 0.60 -19.30
CA MET A 228 12.50 0.68 -18.10
C MET A 228 13.99 0.59 -18.46
N ASP A 229 14.36 -0.29 -19.38
CA ASP A 229 15.74 -0.39 -19.89
C ASP A 229 16.22 0.95 -20.48
N LYS A 230 15.37 1.62 -21.27
CA LYS A 230 15.69 2.95 -21.82
C LYS A 230 15.86 4.01 -20.74
N ILE A 231 14.98 4.01 -19.72
CA ILE A 231 15.03 4.98 -18.62
C ILE A 231 16.30 4.79 -17.78
N VAL A 232 16.58 3.54 -17.38
CA VAL A 232 17.65 3.25 -16.42
C VAL A 232 19.04 3.30 -17.04
N ASN A 233 19.19 2.99 -18.34
CA ASN A 233 20.49 3.04 -19.02
C ASN A 233 20.96 4.48 -19.33
N ASP A 234 20.04 5.42 -19.44
CA ASP A 234 20.37 6.85 -19.64
C ASP A 234 20.72 7.58 -18.34
N LEU A 235 20.62 6.93 -17.17
CA LEU A 235 21.04 7.51 -15.91
C LEU A 235 22.58 7.61 -15.88
N PRO A 236 23.16 8.81 -15.69
CA PRO A 236 24.60 8.94 -15.48
C PRO A 236 25.05 8.07 -14.32
N SER A 237 26.22 7.47 -14.44
CA SER A 237 26.78 6.56 -13.43
C SER A 237 27.10 7.24 -12.08
N ASP A 238 27.17 8.56 -12.07
CA ASP A 238 27.46 9.42 -10.93
C ASP A 238 26.29 10.35 -10.53
N SER A 239 25.10 10.15 -11.11
CA SER A 239 23.95 11.01 -10.80
C SER A 239 23.35 10.69 -9.43
N THR A 240 23.37 11.67 -8.57
CA THR A 240 22.73 11.66 -7.24
C THR A 240 21.22 11.97 -7.29
N CYS A 241 20.63 12.11 -8.48
CA CYS A 241 19.23 12.49 -8.62
C CYS A 241 18.58 11.83 -9.84
N TYR A 242 17.77 10.80 -9.61
CA TYR A 242 16.90 10.17 -10.63
C TYR A 242 15.79 11.12 -11.14
N THR A 243 15.64 12.29 -10.55
CA THR A 243 14.54 13.24 -10.84
C THR A 243 14.77 14.10 -12.09
N LEU A 244 15.96 14.10 -12.68
CA LEU A 244 16.32 14.97 -13.81
C LEU A 244 16.67 14.20 -15.08
N ASN A 245 16.12 13.00 -15.25
CA ASN A 245 16.39 12.22 -16.46
C ASN A 245 15.41 12.60 -17.58
N SER A 246 15.91 13.21 -18.66
CA SER A 246 15.10 13.57 -19.82
C SER A 246 14.37 12.38 -20.45
N LYS A 247 14.97 11.18 -20.38
CA LYS A 247 14.32 9.94 -20.85
C LYS A 247 13.16 9.50 -19.96
N LEU A 248 13.24 9.71 -18.65
CA LEU A 248 12.14 9.45 -17.75
C LEU A 248 10.91 10.28 -18.14
N GLU A 249 11.08 11.57 -18.38
CA GLU A 249 10.01 12.50 -18.77
C GLU A 249 9.44 12.17 -20.16
N GLU A 250 10.27 11.67 -21.08
CA GLU A 250 9.85 11.27 -22.42
C GLU A 250 9.15 9.91 -22.43
N VAL A 251 9.73 8.89 -21.79
CA VAL A 251 9.35 7.47 -21.96
C VAL A 251 8.29 7.05 -20.94
N PHE A 252 8.41 7.43 -19.67
CA PHE A 252 7.50 6.97 -18.60
C PHE A 252 6.02 7.31 -18.87
N PRO A 253 5.65 8.50 -19.38
CA PRO A 253 4.28 8.82 -19.75
C PRO A 253 3.70 7.94 -20.86
N GLN A 254 4.52 7.23 -21.63
CA GLN A 254 4.10 6.31 -22.70
C GLN A 254 3.85 4.90 -22.17
N CYS A 255 4.22 4.57 -20.93
CA CYS A 255 3.95 3.27 -20.34
C CYS A 255 2.45 2.97 -20.31
N GLU A 256 2.10 1.71 -20.50
CA GLU A 256 0.74 1.22 -20.32
C GLU A 256 0.24 1.53 -18.92
N LYS A 257 -0.94 2.15 -18.78
CA LYS A 257 -1.55 2.44 -17.49
C LYS A 257 -2.25 1.19 -16.94
N ILE A 258 -1.53 0.37 -16.21
CA ILE A 258 -2.00 -0.92 -15.72
C ILE A 258 -1.49 -1.20 -14.29
N SER A 259 -2.31 -1.88 -13.46
CA SER A 259 -1.85 -2.33 -12.14
C SER A 259 -0.96 -3.56 -12.23
N ILE A 260 -0.12 -3.77 -11.22
CA ILE A 260 0.72 -4.97 -11.10
C ILE A 260 -0.14 -6.24 -11.01
N ASP A 261 -1.34 -6.13 -10.46
CA ASP A 261 -2.28 -7.22 -10.31
C ASP A 261 -2.66 -7.80 -11.68
N PHE A 262 -3.08 -6.95 -12.61
CA PHE A 262 -3.39 -7.37 -13.98
C PHE A 262 -2.16 -7.64 -14.83
N ALA A 263 -1.09 -6.87 -14.63
CA ALA A 263 0.10 -6.98 -15.47
C ALA A 263 0.92 -8.25 -15.19
N VAL A 264 1.01 -8.64 -13.91
CA VAL A 264 1.90 -9.70 -13.43
C VAL A 264 1.17 -10.74 -12.59
N MET A 265 0.39 -10.34 -11.56
CA MET A 265 -0.14 -11.30 -10.59
C MET A 265 -1.11 -12.30 -11.21
N GLU A 266 -2.06 -11.85 -12.03
CA GLU A 266 -3.01 -12.74 -12.72
C GLU A 266 -2.32 -13.71 -13.70
N PRO A 267 -1.43 -13.28 -14.63
CA PRO A 267 -0.75 -14.22 -15.50
C PRO A 267 0.25 -15.12 -14.75
N ALA A 268 0.97 -14.61 -13.75
CA ALA A 268 1.93 -15.39 -12.97
C ALA A 268 1.26 -16.47 -12.10
N SER A 269 0.01 -16.24 -11.63
CA SER A 269 -0.74 -17.28 -10.91
C SER A 269 -1.02 -18.51 -11.78
N LYS A 270 -1.22 -18.33 -13.08
CA LYS A 270 -1.39 -19.44 -14.05
C LYS A 270 -0.10 -20.22 -14.28
N ASP A 271 1.05 -19.58 -14.10
CA ASP A 271 2.37 -20.20 -14.20
C ASP A 271 2.81 -20.85 -12.86
N ALA A 272 1.95 -20.87 -11.84
CA ALA A 272 2.16 -21.48 -10.53
C ALA A 272 3.40 -20.96 -9.77
N ILE A 273 3.77 -19.71 -9.98
CA ILE A 273 4.88 -19.04 -9.27
C ILE A 273 4.40 -18.03 -8.21
N VAL A 274 3.08 -17.88 -8.05
CA VAL A 274 2.47 -17.00 -7.02
C VAL A 274 2.11 -17.81 -5.78
N TYR A 275 2.50 -17.27 -4.65
CA TYR A 275 2.22 -17.80 -3.31
C TYR A 275 1.61 -16.72 -2.45
N THR A 276 0.97 -17.09 -1.35
CA THR A 276 0.48 -16.16 -0.35
C THR A 276 0.89 -16.58 1.05
N HIS A 277 1.28 -15.62 1.88
CA HIS A 277 1.44 -15.83 3.31
C HIS A 277 0.18 -15.32 4.02
N PRO A 278 -0.68 -16.19 4.58
CA PRO A 278 -1.79 -15.77 5.41
C PRO A 278 -1.30 -14.97 6.62
N ALA A 279 -2.00 -13.88 6.95
CA ALA A 279 -1.57 -12.98 8.02
C ALA A 279 -2.75 -12.39 8.78
N ASP A 280 -2.52 -12.15 10.08
CA ASP A 280 -3.45 -11.45 10.99
C ASP A 280 -2.66 -10.46 11.87
N PHE A 281 -2.30 -9.33 11.30
CA PHE A 281 -1.60 -8.25 12.01
C PHE A 281 -2.45 -6.96 12.09
N GLY A 282 -3.77 -7.11 11.97
CA GLY A 282 -4.70 -5.98 12.06
C GLY A 282 -4.62 -5.02 10.89
N TRP A 283 -4.38 -5.53 9.66
CA TRP A 283 -4.30 -4.75 8.44
C TRP A 283 -5.60 -4.02 8.09
N SER A 284 -5.47 -2.82 7.55
CA SER A 284 -6.55 -2.06 6.89
C SER A 284 -5.95 -1.14 5.83
N ASP A 285 -6.63 -1.05 4.68
CA ASP A 285 -6.29 -0.09 3.63
C ASP A 285 -6.68 1.35 3.97
N LEU A 286 -7.41 1.57 5.08
CA LEU A 286 -8.03 2.85 5.42
C LEU A 286 -8.72 3.50 4.21
N GLY A 287 -9.62 2.75 3.57
CA GLY A 287 -10.27 3.19 2.33
C GLY A 287 -11.35 4.26 2.55
N ASN A 288 -11.90 4.39 3.75
CA ASN A 288 -13.01 5.27 4.10
C ASN A 288 -13.08 5.58 5.60
N TRP A 289 -14.01 6.43 6.00
CA TRP A 289 -14.20 6.84 7.41
C TRP A 289 -14.68 5.70 8.31
N ALA A 290 -15.44 4.74 7.79
CA ALA A 290 -15.84 3.55 8.55
C ALA A 290 -14.60 2.72 8.94
N SER A 291 -13.67 2.51 8.00
CA SER A 291 -12.42 1.79 8.28
C SER A 291 -11.50 2.55 9.25
N LEU A 292 -11.52 3.88 9.22
CA LEU A 292 -10.83 4.71 10.22
C LEU A 292 -11.46 4.56 11.61
N HIS A 293 -12.79 4.65 11.69
CA HIS A 293 -13.51 4.44 12.94
C HIS A 293 -13.14 3.11 13.59
N ASP A 294 -13.05 2.03 12.81
CA ASP A 294 -12.70 0.70 13.32
C ASP A 294 -11.28 0.65 13.94
N LYS A 295 -10.38 1.53 13.55
CA LYS A 295 -8.98 1.58 14.03
C LYS A 295 -8.72 2.58 15.14
N LEU A 296 -9.59 3.58 15.32
CA LEU A 296 -9.47 4.54 16.42
C LEU A 296 -9.84 3.91 17.76
N SER A 297 -9.23 4.39 18.83
CA SER A 297 -9.73 4.15 20.20
C SER A 297 -11.09 4.78 20.37
N LYS A 298 -12.01 4.07 21.03
CA LYS A 298 -13.40 4.48 21.20
C LYS A 298 -13.73 4.75 22.65
N ASP A 299 -14.60 5.75 22.88
CA ASP A 299 -15.23 5.95 24.17
C ASP A 299 -16.37 4.93 24.44
N ALA A 300 -17.08 5.08 25.58
CA ALA A 300 -18.17 4.17 25.97
C ALA A 300 -19.37 4.21 25.01
N ASP A 301 -19.53 5.30 24.26
CA ASP A 301 -20.64 5.52 23.32
C ASP A 301 -20.20 5.23 21.87
N ASN A 302 -19.10 4.48 21.70
CA ASN A 302 -18.54 4.07 20.41
C ASN A 302 -18.13 5.23 19.49
N ASN A 303 -17.72 6.38 20.06
CA ASN A 303 -17.14 7.46 19.29
C ASN A 303 -15.62 7.34 19.18
N GLY A 304 -15.06 7.59 17.99
CA GLY A 304 -13.63 7.72 17.75
C GLY A 304 -13.26 9.18 17.49
N ALA A 305 -12.31 9.73 18.23
CA ALA A 305 -11.94 11.13 18.10
C ALA A 305 -10.43 11.35 18.05
N VAL A 306 -9.99 12.24 17.16
CA VAL A 306 -8.61 12.75 17.05
C VAL A 306 -8.64 14.27 17.22
N GLY A 307 -7.75 14.80 18.08
CA GLY A 307 -7.67 16.23 18.40
C GLY A 307 -8.31 16.60 19.75
N ASN A 308 -8.42 17.90 20.03
CA ASN A 308 -9.04 18.40 21.26
C ASN A 308 -10.56 18.45 21.14
N VAL A 309 -11.20 17.28 21.26
CA VAL A 309 -12.63 17.07 21.05
C VAL A 309 -13.33 16.75 22.36
N LYS A 310 -14.51 17.35 22.58
CA LYS A 310 -15.45 16.99 23.65
C LYS A 310 -16.80 16.63 23.09
N LEU A 311 -17.29 15.46 23.45
CA LEU A 311 -18.56 14.89 22.99
C LEU A 311 -19.54 14.82 24.14
N PHE A 312 -20.77 15.30 23.92
CA PHE A 312 -21.88 15.23 24.85
C PHE A 312 -23.07 14.59 24.15
N GLU A 313 -23.57 13.50 24.72
CA GLU A 313 -24.74 12.78 24.16
C GLU A 313 -24.54 12.40 22.66
N CYS A 314 -23.30 12.12 22.28
CA CYS A 314 -22.93 11.68 20.93
C CYS A 314 -22.68 10.17 20.92
N ASN A 315 -23.11 9.50 19.84
CA ASN A 315 -22.96 8.07 19.66
C ASN A 315 -22.42 7.74 18.26
N ASN A 316 -21.59 6.71 18.16
CA ASN A 316 -21.12 6.17 16.86
C ASN A 316 -20.48 7.21 15.92
N CYS A 317 -19.91 8.29 16.44
CA CYS A 317 -19.32 9.37 15.65
C CYS A 317 -17.84 9.14 15.39
N VAL A 318 -17.36 9.69 14.25
CA VAL A 318 -15.94 9.82 13.93
C VAL A 318 -15.61 11.29 13.85
N VAL A 319 -14.67 11.73 14.68
CA VAL A 319 -14.26 13.14 14.71
C VAL A 319 -12.76 13.25 14.49
N HIS A 320 -12.36 14.05 13.53
CA HIS A 320 -10.95 14.35 13.28
C HIS A 320 -10.78 15.87 13.11
N ALA A 321 -10.20 16.51 14.12
CA ALA A 321 -10.06 17.94 14.20
C ALA A 321 -8.76 18.34 14.92
N GLU A 322 -7.63 17.86 14.39
CA GLU A 322 -6.31 18.06 15.00
C GLU A 322 -5.87 19.52 14.98
N ASP A 323 -6.21 20.25 13.89
CA ASP A 323 -5.82 21.65 13.72
C ASP A 323 -6.72 22.61 14.53
N ALA A 324 -7.91 22.18 14.95
CA ALA A 324 -8.82 22.99 15.75
C ALA A 324 -8.32 23.16 17.19
N LYS A 325 -8.39 24.39 17.72
CA LYS A 325 -8.06 24.66 19.13
C LYS A 325 -8.93 23.85 20.07
N LYS A 326 -10.21 23.71 19.78
CA LYS A 326 -11.19 22.94 20.53
C LYS A 326 -12.45 22.70 19.68
N VAL A 327 -12.95 21.48 19.69
CA VAL A 327 -14.26 21.11 19.12
C VAL A 327 -15.18 20.60 20.23
N VAL A 328 -16.41 21.08 20.25
CA VAL A 328 -17.45 20.60 21.17
C VAL A 328 -18.67 20.20 20.33
N LEU A 329 -19.12 18.98 20.50
CA LEU A 329 -20.27 18.43 19.76
C LEU A 329 -21.28 17.88 20.77
N GLN A 330 -22.57 18.06 20.47
CA GLN A 330 -23.67 17.56 21.31
C GLN A 330 -24.78 16.95 20.45
N GLY A 331 -25.29 15.79 20.88
CA GLY A 331 -26.50 15.18 20.34
C GLY A 331 -26.35 14.58 18.94
N LEU A 332 -25.14 14.25 18.47
CA LEU A 332 -24.90 13.61 17.18
C LEU A 332 -24.88 12.08 17.31
N ASP A 333 -25.52 11.39 16.37
CA ASP A 333 -25.48 9.94 16.26
C ASP A 333 -25.14 9.51 14.84
N GLY A 334 -24.01 8.79 14.70
CA GLY A 334 -23.54 8.25 13.40
C GLY A 334 -23.03 9.32 12.44
N TYR A 335 -22.31 10.33 12.93
CA TYR A 335 -21.75 11.40 12.10
C TYR A 335 -20.25 11.31 11.95
N ILE A 336 -19.77 11.82 10.82
CA ILE A 336 -18.40 12.21 10.54
C ILE A 336 -18.32 13.70 10.78
N VAL A 337 -17.36 14.13 11.59
CA VAL A 337 -16.99 15.56 11.77
C VAL A 337 -15.51 15.67 11.51
N SER A 338 -15.12 16.48 10.55
CA SER A 338 -13.72 16.67 10.22
C SER A 338 -13.40 18.12 9.96
N GLU A 339 -12.27 18.58 10.46
CA GLU A 339 -11.76 19.95 10.23
C GLU A 339 -10.30 19.89 9.80
N LYS A 340 -9.98 20.62 8.75
CA LYS A 340 -8.61 20.85 8.27
C LYS A 340 -8.51 22.16 7.51
N ASN A 341 -7.50 22.98 7.86
CA ASN A 341 -7.22 24.27 7.19
C ASN A 341 -8.45 25.20 7.11
N GLY A 342 -9.30 25.23 8.14
CA GLY A 342 -10.51 26.04 8.17
C GLY A 342 -11.70 25.48 7.38
N GLN A 343 -11.55 24.31 6.76
CA GLN A 343 -12.66 23.59 6.12
C GLN A 343 -13.27 22.60 7.10
N ILE A 344 -14.60 22.58 7.18
CA ILE A 344 -15.34 21.71 8.10
C ILE A 344 -16.30 20.83 7.30
N LEU A 345 -16.23 19.54 7.53
CA LEU A 345 -17.20 18.55 7.05
C LEU A 345 -18.02 18.05 8.23
N VAL A 346 -19.34 18.08 8.09
CA VAL A 346 -20.27 17.37 8.99
C VAL A 346 -21.24 16.59 8.11
N CYS A 347 -21.13 15.26 8.12
CA CYS A 347 -22.05 14.41 7.33
C CYS A 347 -22.35 13.10 8.06
N LYS A 348 -23.42 12.41 7.69
CA LYS A 348 -23.74 11.09 8.21
C LYS A 348 -22.71 10.06 7.72
N ARG A 349 -22.32 9.12 8.57
CA ARG A 349 -21.44 8.00 8.19
C ARG A 349 -22.01 7.17 7.03
N SER A 350 -23.34 7.03 6.96
CA SER A 350 -24.03 6.35 5.85
C SER A 350 -23.83 7.03 4.49
N GLU A 351 -23.45 8.33 4.49
CA GLU A 351 -23.25 9.14 3.29
C GLU A 351 -21.78 9.33 2.91
N GLU A 352 -20.86 8.59 3.56
CA GLU A 352 -19.40 8.77 3.38
C GLU A 352 -18.93 8.64 1.91
N GLN A 353 -19.64 7.88 1.07
CA GLN A 353 -19.28 7.72 -0.34
C GLN A 353 -19.51 9.01 -1.14
N ARG A 354 -20.40 9.88 -0.67
CA ARG A 354 -20.73 11.17 -1.30
C ARG A 354 -19.76 12.30 -0.94
N ILE A 355 -18.81 12.07 -0.02
CA ILE A 355 -17.82 13.09 0.37
C ILE A 355 -17.09 13.66 -0.85
N ARG A 356 -16.85 12.82 -1.88
CA ARG A 356 -16.24 13.27 -3.14
C ARG A 356 -17.10 14.30 -3.90
N GLU A 357 -18.42 14.19 -3.82
CA GLU A 357 -19.36 15.15 -4.41
C GLU A 357 -19.28 16.46 -3.63
N PHE A 358 -19.31 16.38 -2.29
CA PHE A 358 -19.22 17.56 -1.40
C PHE A 358 -17.91 18.34 -1.53
N SER A 359 -16.82 17.64 -1.89
CA SER A 359 -15.50 18.27 -2.06
C SER A 359 -15.29 18.89 -3.44
N ALA A 360 -16.18 18.65 -4.41
CA ALA A 360 -16.07 19.15 -5.78
C ALA A 360 -16.76 20.50 -6.00
N GLU A 361 -17.58 20.95 -5.03
CA GLU A 361 -18.24 22.27 -5.01
C GLU A 361 -17.39 23.33 -4.29
#